data_5716133efca0b4925d8d9645b7f81e4e
#
_entry.id   5716133efca0b4925d8d9645b7f81e4e
#
_cell.length_a   1.000
_cell.length_b   1.000
_cell.length_c   1.000
_cell.angle_alpha   90.00
_cell.angle_beta   90.00
_cell.angle_gamma   90.00
#
_symmetry.space_group_name_H-M   'P 1'
#
loop_
_entity.id
_entity.type
_entity.pdbx_description
1 polymer ?
#
loop_
_entity_poly.entity_id
_entity_poly.type
_entity_poly.pdbx_seq_one_letter_code
_entity_poly.pdbx_strand_id
1 'polypeptide(L)'
;SRGLGDVYKRQIVHRGDTSHSKRIDRILYNTFQRPFRSESRSNTWICSDEAVVDAYNADPLCQFHFTLNGYATLLALLNTTYNTKDWTITQPELPIWFFSGSDDPCRGNDTRFQQAVDRMTELGYQNVNSTLFPRMRHEILNERNKAVVYAEILETLDAWNC
;
A
#
# COMPACT_ATOMS: atom_id res chain seq x y z
N SER A 1 8.56 -14.26 -2.00
CA SER A 1 8.54 -13.90 -0.57
C SER A 1 9.36 -14.81 0.36
N ARG A 2 9.79 -16.03 -0.07
CA ARG A 2 10.64 -16.91 0.77
C ARG A 2 11.93 -16.23 1.23
N GLY A 3 12.57 -15.42 0.38
CA GLY A 3 13.85 -14.76 0.72
C GLY A 3 13.77 -13.70 1.82
N LEU A 4 12.67 -12.92 1.90
CA LEU A 4 12.53 -11.88 2.94
C LEU A 4 12.27 -12.49 4.33
N GLY A 5 11.45 -13.53 4.40
CA GLY A 5 11.19 -14.27 5.63
C GLY A 5 12.45 -14.92 6.23
N ASP A 6 13.33 -15.45 5.39
CA ASP A 6 14.58 -16.05 5.83
C ASP A 6 15.60 -15.00 6.31
N VAL A 7 15.68 -13.86 5.61
CA VAL A 7 16.52 -12.72 6.04
C VAL A 7 16.05 -12.19 7.39
N TYR A 8 14.75 -12.06 7.59
CA TYR A 8 14.12 -11.61 8.81
C TYR A 8 14.44 -12.55 9.99
N LYS A 9 14.20 -13.87 9.85
CA LYS A 9 14.49 -14.87 10.89
C LYS A 9 15.95 -14.85 11.34
N ARG A 10 16.88 -14.78 10.39
CA ARG A 10 18.32 -14.68 10.70
C ARG A 10 18.67 -13.42 11.48
N GLN A 11 18.03 -12.29 11.16
CA GLN A 11 18.31 -11.02 11.82
C GLN A 11 17.79 -11.00 13.27
N ILE A 12 16.61 -11.57 13.55
CA ILE A 12 16.08 -11.71 14.91
C ILE A 12 17.04 -12.55 15.78
N VAL A 13 17.48 -13.69 15.27
CA VAL A 13 18.39 -14.60 16.01
C VAL A 13 19.69 -13.89 16.41
N HIS A 14 20.19 -12.98 15.56
CA HIS A 14 21.49 -12.33 15.80
C HIS A 14 21.41 -10.95 16.49
N ARG A 15 20.28 -10.25 16.41
CA ARG A 15 20.18 -8.84 16.87
C ARG A 15 19.07 -8.55 17.86
N GLY A 16 18.17 -9.50 18.09
CA GLY A 16 16.94 -9.28 18.85
C GLY A 16 15.83 -8.62 18.04
N ASP A 17 14.61 -8.72 18.52
CA ASP A 17 13.37 -8.34 17.83
C ASP A 17 13.11 -6.83 17.84
N THR A 18 13.62 -6.09 18.84
CA THR A 18 13.50 -4.63 18.95
C THR A 18 14.56 -3.86 18.16
N SER A 19 15.52 -4.54 17.55
CA SER A 19 16.55 -3.90 16.73
C SER A 19 16.03 -3.49 15.34
N HIS A 20 16.75 -2.57 14.69
CA HIS A 20 16.48 -2.12 13.33
C HIS A 20 17.41 -2.80 12.33
N SER A 21 16.96 -3.02 11.10
CA SER A 21 17.75 -3.65 10.05
C SER A 21 17.80 -2.79 8.79
N LYS A 22 18.91 -2.07 8.62
CA LYS A 22 19.19 -1.30 7.38
C LYS A 22 19.12 -2.16 6.10
N ARG A 23 19.32 -3.48 6.21
CA ARG A 23 19.23 -4.38 5.06
C ARG A 23 17.79 -4.63 4.65
N ILE A 24 16.89 -4.83 5.61
CA ILE A 24 15.46 -5.02 5.35
C ILE A 24 14.87 -3.71 4.82
N ASP A 25 15.14 -2.59 5.48
CA ASP A 25 14.73 -1.26 5.05
C ASP A 25 15.11 -1.02 3.59
N ARG A 26 16.38 -1.23 3.26
CA ARG A 26 16.89 -1.04 1.89
C ARG A 26 16.17 -1.92 0.86
N ILE A 27 15.85 -3.16 1.18
CA ILE A 27 15.15 -4.06 0.26
C ILE A 27 13.73 -3.53 0.01
N LEU A 28 13.01 -3.14 1.05
CA LEU A 28 11.63 -2.67 0.94
C LEU A 28 11.54 -1.31 0.24
N TYR A 29 12.26 -0.32 0.75
CA TYR A 29 12.20 1.05 0.19
C TYR A 29 12.77 1.13 -1.23
N ASN A 30 13.86 0.42 -1.53
CA ASN A 30 14.37 0.37 -2.89
C ASN A 30 13.40 -0.28 -3.88
N THR A 31 12.57 -1.21 -3.43
CA THR A 31 11.56 -1.82 -4.28
C THR A 31 10.53 -0.79 -4.75
N PHE A 32 10.05 0.06 -3.85
CA PHE A 32 9.11 1.12 -4.18
C PHE A 32 9.75 2.28 -4.96
N GLN A 33 10.98 2.67 -4.61
CA GLN A 33 11.71 3.74 -5.29
C GLN A 33 12.21 3.34 -6.68
N ARG A 34 12.33 2.06 -6.99
CA ARG A 34 12.93 1.55 -8.24
C ARG A 34 12.32 2.13 -9.52
N PRO A 35 10.98 2.29 -9.68
CA PRO A 35 10.40 2.91 -10.86
C PRO A 35 10.82 4.37 -11.05
N PHE A 36 11.13 5.07 -9.96
CA PHE A 36 11.42 6.51 -9.92
C PHE A 36 12.90 6.82 -9.66
N ARG A 37 13.81 5.87 -9.87
CA ARG A 37 15.26 6.02 -9.57
C ARG A 37 15.98 7.08 -10.40
N SER A 38 15.37 7.57 -11.47
CA SER A 38 15.89 8.71 -12.26
C SER A 38 15.59 10.05 -11.59
N GLU A 39 14.71 10.09 -10.60
CA GLU A 39 14.40 11.28 -9.83
C GLU A 39 15.42 11.42 -8.68
N SER A 40 15.86 12.66 -8.42
CA SER A 40 16.91 12.95 -7.44
C SER A 40 16.44 12.88 -5.98
N ARG A 41 15.12 12.98 -5.74
CA ARG A 41 14.53 12.95 -4.41
C ARG A 41 14.31 11.53 -3.89
N SER A 42 14.46 11.34 -2.59
CA SER A 42 14.00 10.12 -1.92
C SER A 42 12.49 10.10 -1.81
N ASN A 43 11.93 8.88 -1.67
CA ASN A 43 10.49 8.66 -1.43
C ASN A 43 9.55 9.25 -2.50
N THR A 44 10.04 9.46 -3.72
CA THR A 44 9.21 9.98 -4.82
C THR A 44 8.06 9.06 -5.20
N TRP A 45 8.11 7.80 -4.79
CA TRP A 45 7.05 6.84 -4.99
C TRP A 45 5.74 7.18 -4.26
N ILE A 46 5.78 8.06 -3.25
CA ILE A 46 4.59 8.43 -2.46
C ILE A 46 3.67 9.38 -3.23
N CYS A 47 4.23 10.36 -3.95
CA CYS A 47 3.46 11.40 -4.62
C CYS A 47 4.21 11.95 -5.84
N SER A 48 3.49 12.41 -6.86
CA SER A 48 4.09 13.10 -8.01
C SER A 48 4.32 14.60 -7.75
N ASP A 49 3.76 15.15 -6.70
CA ASP A 49 4.00 16.53 -6.28
C ASP A 49 5.28 16.62 -5.45
N GLU A 50 6.28 17.31 -5.99
CA GLU A 50 7.59 17.48 -5.36
C GLU A 50 7.50 18.18 -4.00
N ALA A 51 6.58 19.13 -3.82
CA ALA A 51 6.41 19.84 -2.56
C ALA A 51 5.89 18.89 -1.45
N VAL A 52 5.00 17.96 -1.81
CA VAL A 52 4.51 16.92 -0.89
C VAL A 52 5.65 15.97 -0.52
N VAL A 53 6.45 15.55 -1.50
CA VAL A 53 7.62 14.68 -1.26
C VAL A 53 8.65 15.36 -0.37
N ASP A 54 8.94 16.64 -0.61
CA ASP A 54 9.90 17.41 0.20
C ASP A 54 9.37 17.58 1.65
N ALA A 55 8.08 17.86 1.84
CA ALA A 55 7.45 17.94 3.15
C ALA A 55 7.52 16.58 3.89
N TYR A 56 7.20 15.48 3.21
CA TYR A 56 7.33 14.12 3.76
C TYR A 56 8.77 13.81 4.19
N ASN A 57 9.74 14.14 3.35
CA ASN A 57 11.16 13.90 3.64
C ASN A 57 11.69 14.77 4.80
N ALA A 58 11.10 15.93 5.04
CA ALA A 58 11.46 16.83 6.14
C ALA A 58 10.77 16.48 7.48
N ASP A 59 9.68 15.72 7.45
CA ASP A 59 8.91 15.38 8.66
C ASP A 59 9.59 14.24 9.44
N PRO A 60 10.03 14.48 10.69
CA PRO A 60 10.62 13.44 11.52
C PRO A 60 9.69 12.26 11.79
N LEU A 61 8.37 12.46 11.80
CA LEU A 61 7.37 11.42 12.00
C LEU A 61 7.26 10.47 10.80
N CYS A 62 7.66 10.93 9.61
CA CYS A 62 7.69 10.12 8.39
C CYS A 62 9.03 9.38 8.18
N GLN A 63 10.05 9.65 9.01
CA GLN A 63 11.39 9.09 8.86
C GLN A 63 11.68 7.91 9.81
N PHE A 64 10.66 7.34 10.42
CA PHE A 64 10.84 6.17 11.28
C PHE A 64 11.11 4.89 10.46
N HIS A 65 11.84 3.97 11.07
CA HIS A 65 12.06 2.63 10.53
C HIS A 65 11.47 1.60 11.48
N PHE A 66 10.82 0.59 10.93
CA PHE A 66 10.29 -0.50 11.73
C PHE A 66 11.41 -1.30 12.40
N THR A 67 11.15 -1.77 13.62
CA THR A 67 11.95 -2.81 14.26
C THR A 67 11.79 -4.14 13.53
N LEU A 68 12.65 -5.11 13.82
CA LEU A 68 12.50 -6.47 13.27
C LEU A 68 11.14 -7.07 13.66
N ASN A 69 10.68 -6.85 14.88
CA ASN A 69 9.35 -7.30 15.30
C ASN A 69 8.23 -6.56 14.56
N GLY A 70 8.38 -5.25 14.30
CA GLY A 70 7.44 -4.49 13.48
C GLY A 70 7.28 -5.07 12.08
N TYR A 71 8.39 -5.40 11.41
CA TYR A 71 8.34 -6.07 10.11
C TYR A 71 7.73 -7.48 10.17
N ALA A 72 7.98 -8.24 11.24
CA ALA A 72 7.34 -9.53 11.44
C ALA A 72 5.83 -9.42 11.54
N THR A 73 5.40 -8.48 12.36
CA THR A 73 3.97 -8.22 12.57
C THR A 73 3.29 -7.80 11.28
N LEU A 74 3.94 -6.92 10.48
CA LEU A 74 3.43 -6.52 9.16
C LEU A 74 3.29 -7.72 8.21
N LEU A 75 4.32 -8.59 8.15
CA LEU A 75 4.29 -9.79 7.31
C LEU A 75 3.25 -10.80 7.79
N ALA A 76 3.08 -10.97 9.10
CA ALA A 76 2.06 -11.82 9.68
C ALA A 76 0.65 -11.29 9.34
N LEU A 77 0.44 -9.98 9.47
CA LEU A 77 -0.81 -9.31 9.11
C LEU A 77 -1.15 -9.54 7.63
N LEU A 78 -0.20 -9.34 6.72
CA LEU A 78 -0.39 -9.62 5.30
C LEU A 78 -0.82 -11.08 5.05
N ASN A 79 -0.15 -12.06 5.68
CA ASN A 79 -0.51 -13.47 5.55
C ASN A 79 -1.92 -13.75 6.08
N THR A 80 -2.31 -13.14 7.19
CA THR A 80 -3.64 -13.31 7.78
C THR A 80 -4.71 -12.68 6.89
N THR A 81 -4.46 -11.47 6.38
CA THR A 81 -5.38 -10.75 5.49
C THR A 81 -5.67 -11.53 4.20
N TYR A 82 -4.65 -12.19 3.63
CA TYR A 82 -4.83 -12.99 2.43
C TYR A 82 -5.33 -14.43 2.68
N ASN A 83 -5.42 -14.87 3.94
CA ASN A 83 -6.00 -16.16 4.30
C ASN A 83 -7.49 -15.98 4.61
N THR A 84 -8.30 -16.11 3.59
CA THR A 84 -9.76 -15.87 3.66
C THR A 84 -10.59 -17.10 4.05
N LYS A 85 -9.95 -18.20 4.49
CA LYS A 85 -10.62 -19.48 4.78
C LYS A 85 -11.72 -19.36 5.86
N ASP A 86 -11.48 -18.49 6.84
CA ASP A 86 -12.34 -18.32 8.00
C ASP A 86 -13.22 -17.05 7.88
N TRP A 87 -13.23 -16.42 6.71
CA TRP A 87 -14.08 -15.26 6.49
C TRP A 87 -15.52 -15.68 6.30
N THR A 88 -16.42 -15.06 7.07
CA THR A 88 -17.86 -15.20 6.92
C THR A 88 -18.45 -13.90 6.41
N ILE A 89 -19.03 -13.93 5.22
CA ILE A 89 -19.65 -12.75 4.62
C ILE A 89 -21.08 -12.64 5.14
N THR A 90 -21.33 -11.67 6.00
CA THR A 90 -22.66 -11.42 6.61
C THR A 90 -23.43 -10.32 5.88
N GLN A 91 -22.75 -9.51 5.07
CA GLN A 91 -23.34 -8.40 4.31
C GLN A 91 -22.83 -8.43 2.86
N PRO A 92 -23.34 -9.33 2.01
CA PRO A 92 -22.85 -9.47 0.62
C PRO A 92 -23.10 -8.21 -0.23
N GLU A 93 -24.10 -7.41 0.13
CA GLU A 93 -24.44 -6.15 -0.55
C GLU A 93 -23.57 -4.95 -0.11
N LEU A 94 -22.66 -5.14 0.86
CA LEU A 94 -21.77 -4.06 1.30
C LEU A 94 -20.98 -3.51 0.10
N PRO A 95 -21.11 -2.21 -0.22
CA PRO A 95 -20.38 -1.64 -1.33
C PRO A 95 -18.89 -1.51 -0.99
N ILE A 96 -18.05 -1.93 -1.92
CA ILE A 96 -16.59 -1.85 -1.80
C ILE A 96 -16.04 -1.15 -3.04
N TRP A 97 -15.19 -0.15 -2.84
CA TRP A 97 -14.52 0.53 -3.93
C TRP A 97 -13.03 0.66 -3.66
N PHE A 98 -12.23 0.16 -4.58
CA PHE A 98 -10.77 0.25 -4.53
C PHE A 98 -10.30 1.48 -5.30
N PHE A 99 -9.59 2.37 -4.64
CA PHE A 99 -8.95 3.52 -5.26
C PHE A 99 -7.42 3.38 -5.20
N SER A 100 -6.73 3.63 -6.31
CA SER A 100 -5.25 3.65 -6.34
C SER A 100 -4.74 4.54 -7.47
N GLY A 101 -3.51 4.99 -7.35
CA GLY A 101 -2.79 5.61 -8.46
C GLY A 101 -2.28 4.56 -9.45
N SER A 102 -2.30 4.86 -10.77
CA SER A 102 -1.78 3.94 -11.78
C SER A 102 -0.28 3.68 -11.63
N ASP A 103 0.45 4.65 -11.07
CA ASP A 103 1.90 4.60 -10.89
C ASP A 103 2.30 4.25 -9.45
N ASP A 104 1.34 3.82 -8.60
CA ASP A 104 1.63 3.36 -7.24
C ASP A 104 2.37 2.01 -7.25
N PRO A 105 3.64 1.94 -6.82
CA PRO A 105 4.39 0.69 -6.78
C PRO A 105 3.89 -0.27 -5.70
N CYS A 106 3.15 0.22 -4.68
CA CYS A 106 2.63 -0.61 -3.59
C CYS A 106 1.52 -1.55 -4.06
N ARG A 107 0.74 -1.17 -5.09
CA ARG A 107 -0.27 -2.05 -5.70
C ARG A 107 0.35 -3.20 -6.52
N GLY A 108 1.66 -3.14 -6.76
CA GLY A 108 2.42 -4.11 -7.55
C GLY A 108 2.30 -3.89 -9.05
N ASN A 109 1.18 -4.21 -9.65
CA ASN A 109 0.84 -3.97 -11.06
C ASN A 109 -0.67 -4.11 -11.27
N ASP A 110 -1.15 -3.85 -12.50
CA ASP A 110 -2.58 -3.91 -12.83
C ASP A 110 -3.19 -5.28 -12.55
N THR A 111 -2.47 -6.36 -12.86
CA THR A 111 -2.95 -7.73 -12.60
C THR A 111 -3.15 -7.99 -11.11
N ARG A 112 -2.21 -7.56 -10.26
CA ARG A 112 -2.32 -7.74 -8.80
C ARG A 112 -3.41 -6.87 -8.19
N PHE A 113 -3.57 -5.67 -8.71
CA PHE A 113 -4.66 -4.78 -8.30
C PHE A 113 -6.01 -5.42 -8.65
N GLN A 114 -6.16 -5.91 -9.88
CA GLN A 114 -7.39 -6.59 -10.31
C GLN A 114 -7.64 -7.85 -9.48
N GLN A 115 -6.62 -8.65 -9.18
CA GLN A 115 -6.75 -9.82 -8.29
C GLN A 115 -7.25 -9.46 -6.90
N ALA A 116 -6.90 -8.29 -6.37
CA ALA A 116 -7.41 -7.84 -5.07
C ALA A 116 -8.89 -7.47 -5.15
N VAL A 117 -9.32 -6.84 -6.24
CA VAL A 117 -10.73 -6.53 -6.53
C VAL A 117 -11.53 -7.81 -6.72
N ASP A 118 -11.08 -8.70 -7.60
CA ASP A 118 -11.74 -9.98 -7.92
C ASP A 118 -11.89 -10.85 -6.67
N ARG A 119 -10.92 -10.80 -5.77
CA ARG A 119 -10.96 -11.54 -4.51
C ARG A 119 -12.17 -11.22 -3.66
N MET A 120 -12.61 -9.97 -3.62
CA MET A 120 -13.81 -9.59 -2.87
C MET A 120 -15.07 -10.18 -3.52
N THR A 121 -15.15 -10.17 -4.83
CA THR A 121 -16.26 -10.79 -5.58
C THR A 121 -16.27 -12.32 -5.38
N GLU A 122 -15.11 -12.98 -5.44
CA GLU A 122 -14.97 -14.42 -5.18
C GLU A 122 -15.39 -14.81 -3.76
N LEU A 123 -15.23 -13.91 -2.79
CA LEU A 123 -15.67 -14.11 -1.41
C LEU A 123 -17.18 -13.96 -1.23
N GLY A 124 -17.90 -13.38 -2.20
CA GLY A 124 -19.34 -13.24 -2.21
C GLY A 124 -19.87 -11.81 -2.08
N TYR A 125 -18.99 -10.79 -2.11
CA TYR A 125 -19.45 -9.39 -2.21
C TYR A 125 -19.97 -9.09 -3.62
N GLN A 126 -21.10 -8.42 -3.73
CA GLN A 126 -21.82 -8.20 -4.99
C GLN A 126 -21.54 -6.81 -5.60
N ASN A 127 -21.21 -5.82 -4.75
CA ASN A 127 -21.03 -4.42 -5.13
C ASN A 127 -19.55 -4.03 -5.02
N VAL A 128 -18.68 -4.62 -5.86
CA VAL A 128 -17.23 -4.35 -5.84
C VAL A 128 -16.83 -3.57 -7.07
N ASN A 129 -16.21 -2.41 -6.87
CA ASN A 129 -15.75 -1.51 -7.91
C ASN A 129 -14.30 -1.08 -7.69
N SER A 130 -13.69 -0.49 -8.73
CA SER A 130 -12.34 0.04 -8.62
C SER A 130 -12.09 1.19 -9.58
N THR A 131 -11.27 2.16 -9.15
CA THR A 131 -10.79 3.26 -9.97
C THR A 131 -9.28 3.39 -9.87
N LEU A 132 -8.60 3.44 -11.02
CA LEU A 132 -7.17 3.76 -11.12
C LEU A 132 -7.02 5.18 -11.65
N PHE A 133 -6.44 6.06 -10.82
CA PHE A 133 -6.17 7.45 -11.21
C PHE A 133 -4.87 7.53 -12.05
N PRO A 134 -4.96 8.00 -13.32
CA PRO A 134 -3.82 8.00 -14.22
C PRO A 134 -2.64 8.85 -13.69
N ARG A 135 -1.44 8.30 -13.73
CA ARG A 135 -0.17 8.95 -13.35
C ARG A 135 -0.11 9.44 -11.89
N MET A 136 -1.04 9.01 -11.04
CA MET A 136 -0.95 9.23 -9.61
C MET A 136 -0.16 8.09 -8.95
N ARG A 137 0.53 8.42 -7.86
CA ARG A 137 1.35 7.50 -7.07
C ARG A 137 0.58 7.03 -5.83
N HIS A 138 1.28 6.72 -4.73
CA HIS A 138 0.70 6.08 -3.55
C HIS A 138 -0.31 6.96 -2.80
N GLU A 139 0.02 8.22 -2.58
CA GLU A 139 -0.82 9.16 -1.83
C GLU A 139 -1.76 9.94 -2.76
N ILE A 140 -2.73 9.28 -3.34
CA ILE A 140 -3.67 9.89 -4.31
C ILE A 140 -4.39 11.13 -3.78
N LEU A 141 -4.60 11.23 -2.45
CA LEU A 141 -5.25 12.36 -1.80
C LEU A 141 -4.32 13.58 -1.66
N ASN A 142 -3.03 13.41 -1.91
CA ASN A 142 -2.02 14.47 -1.85
C ASN A 142 -1.45 14.84 -3.23
N GLU A 143 -1.91 14.17 -4.28
CA GLU A 143 -1.47 14.42 -5.66
C GLU A 143 -1.83 15.83 -6.16
N ARG A 144 -1.11 16.32 -7.18
CA ARG A 144 -1.38 17.63 -7.79
C ARG A 144 -2.83 17.79 -8.23
N ASN A 145 -3.41 16.75 -8.81
CA ASN A 145 -4.78 16.71 -9.29
C ASN A 145 -5.74 16.04 -8.29
N LYS A 146 -5.46 16.09 -6.99
CA LYS A 146 -6.28 15.48 -5.94
C LYS A 146 -7.75 15.86 -5.97
N ALA A 147 -8.10 16.99 -6.57
CA ALA A 147 -9.49 17.41 -6.70
C ALA A 147 -10.36 16.40 -7.46
N VAL A 148 -9.80 15.69 -8.46
CA VAL A 148 -10.54 14.63 -9.18
C VAL A 148 -10.76 13.41 -8.30
N VAL A 149 -9.80 13.09 -7.42
CA VAL A 149 -9.93 12.00 -6.45
C VAL A 149 -11.01 12.31 -5.43
N TYR A 150 -11.02 13.55 -4.91
CA TYR A 150 -12.04 14.00 -3.96
C TYR A 150 -13.43 13.98 -4.57
N ALA A 151 -13.57 14.43 -5.83
CA ALA A 151 -14.84 14.42 -6.54
C ALA A 151 -15.36 12.99 -6.72
N GLU A 152 -14.52 12.06 -7.16
CA GLU A 152 -14.87 10.64 -7.33
C GLU A 152 -15.27 9.96 -6.02
N ILE A 153 -14.52 10.22 -4.93
CA ILE A 153 -14.85 9.69 -3.61
C ILE A 153 -16.18 10.26 -3.12
N LEU A 154 -16.39 11.56 -3.29
CA LEU A 154 -17.64 12.19 -2.86
C LEU A 154 -18.85 11.66 -3.63
N GLU A 155 -18.74 11.54 -4.96
CA GLU A 155 -19.79 10.94 -5.80
C GLU A 155 -20.09 9.49 -5.39
N THR A 156 -19.04 8.71 -5.10
CA THR A 156 -19.18 7.33 -4.61
C THR A 156 -19.92 7.28 -3.28
N LEU A 157 -19.56 8.14 -2.33
CA LEU A 157 -20.21 8.20 -1.01
C LEU A 157 -21.66 8.67 -1.10
N ASP A 158 -21.94 9.64 -1.96
CA ASP A 158 -23.31 10.14 -2.20
C ASP A 158 -24.19 9.02 -2.81
N ALA A 159 -23.64 8.25 -3.76
CA ALA A 159 -24.35 7.10 -4.34
C ALA A 159 -24.65 5.99 -3.33
N TRP A 160 -23.84 5.86 -2.27
CA TRP A 160 -24.07 4.86 -1.21
C TRP A 160 -25.07 5.33 -0.15
N ASN A 161 -25.35 6.62 -0.06
CA ASN A 161 -26.29 7.20 0.89
C ASN A 161 -27.72 7.38 0.33
N CYS A 162 -27.95 6.98 -0.93
CA CYS A 162 -29.27 6.94 -1.59
C CYS A 162 -29.94 5.53 -1.46
#